data_29b922035dc5fc34e938a25b9532dade
#
_entry.id   29b922035dc5fc34e938a25b9532dade
#
_cell.length_a   1.000
_cell.length_b   1.000
_cell.length_c   1.000
_cell.angle_alpha   90.00
_cell.angle_beta   90.00
_cell.angle_gamma   90.00
#
_symmetry.space_group_name_H-M   'P 1'
#
loop_
_entity.id
_entity.type
_entity.pdbx_description
1 polymer ?
#
loop_
_entity_poly.entity_id
_entity_poly.type
_entity_poly.pdbx_seq_one_letter_code
_entity_poly.pdbx_strand_id
1 'polypeptide(L)'
;VIGCFLLVSGSSVVTAQESMIPELSYPFLEKLIYTARENYPRMKANQHRIRFAELNLKKTKLSWFDFFTLSAFYSPSTSVTLTNATLTGVQVGLFINFSSIIQKPTVVKQSREELAIAKYTYDEFGLSVENMVKERYFKYIQYMTVLKLRSQAIIDAEALYKQMKFKFEKGEETFENYSKSLIQLVDNKQRLVETEGMLLISKSNLEEMIGKKLEEVN
;
A
#
# COMPACT_ATOMS: atom_id res chain seq x y z
N VAL A 1 21.05 -20.20 -70.36
CA VAL A 1 21.72 -19.33 -69.38
C VAL A 1 20.68 -19.00 -68.29
N ILE A 2 20.77 -19.69 -67.14
CA ILE A 2 19.88 -19.54 -65.98
C ILE A 2 20.62 -18.64 -64.98
N GLY A 3 20.14 -17.42 -64.84
CA GLY A 3 20.66 -16.47 -63.84
C GLY A 3 20.08 -16.78 -62.47
N CYS A 4 20.96 -17.22 -61.54
CA CYS A 4 20.61 -17.43 -60.12
C CYS A 4 20.68 -16.09 -59.40
N PHE A 5 19.48 -15.58 -58.98
CA PHE A 5 19.38 -14.32 -58.22
C PHE A 5 19.49 -14.67 -56.71
N LEU A 6 20.65 -14.42 -56.14
CA LEU A 6 20.90 -14.56 -54.72
C LEU A 6 20.27 -13.40 -53.99
N LEU A 7 19.11 -13.64 -53.31
CA LEU A 7 18.50 -12.74 -52.32
C LEU A 7 19.34 -12.77 -51.05
N VAL A 8 20.17 -11.77 -50.85
CA VAL A 8 20.83 -11.51 -49.58
C VAL A 8 19.77 -10.87 -48.64
N SER A 9 19.19 -11.71 -47.78
CA SER A 9 18.35 -11.25 -46.67
C SER A 9 19.24 -10.57 -45.62
N GLY A 10 19.30 -9.24 -45.66
CA GLY A 10 19.88 -8.45 -44.59
C GLY A 10 19.07 -8.61 -43.30
N SER A 11 19.59 -9.38 -42.35
CA SER A 11 19.09 -9.39 -40.99
C SER A 11 19.30 -8.02 -40.35
N SER A 12 18.26 -7.19 -40.34
CA SER A 12 18.23 -5.99 -39.55
C SER A 12 18.34 -6.43 -38.07
N VAL A 13 19.49 -6.12 -37.47
CA VAL A 13 19.65 -6.21 -36.01
C VAL A 13 18.67 -5.19 -35.43
N VAL A 14 17.53 -5.67 -34.97
CA VAL A 14 16.61 -4.86 -34.15
C VAL A 14 17.37 -4.59 -32.86
N THR A 15 17.95 -3.39 -32.78
CA THR A 15 18.44 -2.89 -31.49
C THR A 15 17.24 -2.89 -30.55
N ALA A 16 17.26 -3.81 -29.58
CA ALA A 16 16.23 -3.87 -28.57
C ALA A 16 16.16 -2.50 -27.90
N GLN A 17 15.03 -1.79 -28.07
CA GLN A 17 14.77 -0.58 -27.32
C GLN A 17 14.92 -0.92 -25.83
N GLU A 18 15.75 -0.13 -25.14
CA GLU A 18 15.94 -0.34 -23.70
C GLU A 18 14.59 -0.20 -23.01
N SER A 19 14.08 -1.32 -22.54
CA SER A 19 12.78 -1.44 -21.89
C SER A 19 13.01 -1.81 -20.43
N MET A 20 12.17 -1.31 -19.55
CA MET A 20 12.18 -1.70 -18.14
C MET A 20 11.60 -3.11 -17.91
N ILE A 21 10.91 -3.69 -18.90
CA ILE A 21 10.20 -4.97 -18.75
C ILE A 21 11.14 -6.14 -18.40
N PRO A 22 12.33 -6.27 -18.98
CA PRO A 22 13.28 -7.34 -18.62
C PRO A 22 13.80 -7.25 -17.17
N GLU A 23 13.74 -6.08 -16.55
CA GLU A 23 14.18 -5.85 -15.17
C GLU A 23 13.09 -6.24 -14.14
N LEU A 24 11.86 -6.53 -14.60
CA LEU A 24 10.76 -6.92 -13.74
C LEU A 24 10.88 -8.36 -13.28
N SER A 25 10.94 -8.57 -11.97
CA SER A 25 10.87 -9.88 -11.35
C SER A 25 9.49 -10.07 -10.70
N TYR A 26 8.61 -10.81 -11.34
CA TYR A 26 7.30 -11.15 -10.78
C TYR A 26 7.38 -11.97 -9.50
N PRO A 27 8.28 -12.98 -9.38
CA PRO A 27 8.44 -13.71 -8.11
C PRO A 27 8.87 -12.81 -6.95
N PHE A 28 9.73 -11.82 -7.21
CA PHE A 28 10.12 -10.84 -6.20
C PHE A 28 8.95 -9.91 -5.83
N LEU A 29 8.18 -9.47 -6.82
CA LEU A 29 6.97 -8.66 -6.59
C LEU A 29 5.96 -9.39 -5.70
N GLU A 30 5.74 -10.68 -5.91
CA GLU A 30 4.85 -11.49 -5.05
C GLU A 30 5.35 -11.55 -3.61
N LYS A 31 6.66 -11.71 -3.40
CA LYS A 31 7.27 -11.64 -2.06
C LYS A 31 7.05 -10.28 -1.40
N LEU A 32 7.20 -9.18 -2.16
CA LEU A 32 6.94 -7.83 -1.66
C LEU A 32 5.47 -7.65 -1.23
N ILE A 33 4.52 -8.15 -2.05
CA ILE A 33 3.09 -8.10 -1.74
C ILE A 33 2.79 -8.89 -0.47
N TYR A 34 3.33 -10.10 -0.35
CA TYR A 34 3.17 -10.92 0.84
C TYR A 34 3.71 -10.21 2.09
N THR A 35 4.94 -9.70 2.01
CA THR A 35 5.60 -8.97 3.11
C THR A 35 4.80 -7.73 3.53
N ALA A 36 4.27 -6.99 2.56
CA ALA A 36 3.43 -5.82 2.83
C ALA A 36 2.12 -6.21 3.56
N ARG A 37 1.45 -7.28 3.10
CA ARG A 37 0.23 -7.76 3.76
C ARG A 37 0.46 -8.17 5.22
N GLU A 38 1.63 -8.71 5.54
CA GLU A 38 1.97 -9.09 6.92
C GLU A 38 2.39 -7.91 7.79
N ASN A 39 3.18 -7.00 7.25
CA ASN A 39 3.85 -5.97 8.05
C ASN A 39 3.13 -4.62 8.05
N TYR A 40 2.37 -4.30 7.01
CA TYR A 40 1.75 -2.98 6.89
C TYR A 40 0.79 -2.69 8.04
N PRO A 41 1.01 -1.63 8.85
CA PRO A 41 0.24 -1.40 10.07
C PRO A 41 -1.28 -1.29 9.86
N ARG A 42 -1.71 -0.73 8.73
CA ARG A 42 -3.14 -0.61 8.41
C ARG A 42 -3.80 -1.97 8.12
N MET A 43 -3.05 -2.96 7.60
CA MET A 43 -3.55 -4.34 7.48
C MET A 43 -3.83 -4.93 8.85
N LYS A 44 -2.88 -4.79 9.79
CA LYS A 44 -3.04 -5.24 11.18
C LYS A 44 -4.23 -4.55 11.86
N ALA A 45 -4.39 -3.23 11.65
CA ALA A 45 -5.53 -2.49 12.18
C ALA A 45 -6.88 -3.02 11.66
N ASN A 46 -6.98 -3.34 10.36
CA ASN A 46 -8.19 -3.93 9.79
C ASN A 46 -8.44 -5.36 10.30
N GLN A 47 -7.39 -6.15 10.55
CA GLN A 47 -7.53 -7.45 11.19
C GLN A 47 -8.10 -7.33 12.63
N HIS A 48 -7.66 -6.33 13.40
CA HIS A 48 -8.24 -6.03 14.70
C HIS A 48 -9.70 -5.57 14.62
N ARG A 49 -10.12 -4.89 13.55
CA ARG A 49 -11.53 -4.55 13.32
C ARG A 49 -12.40 -5.80 13.13
N ILE A 50 -11.92 -6.81 12.41
CA ILE A 50 -12.61 -8.11 12.31
C ILE A 50 -12.78 -8.72 13.70
N ARG A 51 -11.70 -8.79 14.48
CA ARG A 51 -11.72 -9.34 15.82
C ARG A 51 -12.67 -8.57 16.75
N PHE A 52 -12.70 -7.24 16.63
CA PHE A 52 -13.65 -6.42 17.37
C PHE A 52 -15.10 -6.74 17.00
N ALA A 53 -15.42 -6.89 15.72
CA ALA A 53 -16.76 -7.25 15.26
C ALA A 53 -17.14 -8.67 15.71
N GLU A 54 -16.21 -9.64 15.75
CA GLU A 54 -16.42 -10.98 16.29
C GLU A 54 -16.78 -10.94 17.78
N LEU A 55 -16.04 -10.13 18.55
CA LEU A 55 -16.33 -9.95 19.98
C LEU A 55 -17.67 -9.24 20.21
N ASN A 56 -18.01 -8.27 19.35
CA ASN A 56 -19.31 -7.59 19.41
C ASN A 56 -20.45 -8.59 19.11
N LEU A 57 -20.32 -9.42 18.08
CA LEU A 57 -21.29 -10.48 17.81
C LEU A 57 -21.43 -11.47 19.00
N LYS A 58 -20.30 -11.86 19.60
CA LYS A 58 -20.30 -12.70 20.80
C LYS A 58 -21.02 -12.02 21.97
N LYS A 59 -20.70 -10.76 22.25
CA LYS A 59 -21.38 -9.93 23.27
C LYS A 59 -22.88 -9.86 23.01
N THR A 60 -23.29 -9.55 21.76
CA THR A 60 -24.68 -9.46 21.36
C THR A 60 -25.43 -10.78 21.54
N LYS A 61 -24.78 -11.93 21.25
CA LYS A 61 -25.36 -13.24 21.54
C LYS A 61 -25.52 -13.50 23.04
N LEU A 62 -24.55 -13.12 23.86
CA LEU A 62 -24.60 -13.28 25.31
C LEU A 62 -25.63 -12.36 25.96
N SER A 63 -25.94 -11.21 25.37
CA SER A 63 -26.90 -10.25 25.87
C SER A 63 -28.38 -10.76 25.82
N TRP A 64 -28.61 -11.99 25.38
CA TRP A 64 -29.90 -12.66 25.60
C TRP A 64 -30.29 -12.73 27.07
N PHE A 65 -29.28 -12.72 27.97
CA PHE A 65 -29.55 -12.75 29.41
C PHE A 65 -29.95 -11.39 29.99
N ASP A 66 -29.80 -10.28 29.23
CA ASP A 66 -30.11 -8.92 29.69
C ASP A 66 -31.62 -8.64 29.82
N PHE A 67 -32.49 -9.56 29.35
CA PHE A 67 -33.92 -9.41 29.54
C PHE A 67 -34.39 -9.68 30.98
N PHE A 68 -33.54 -10.31 31.81
CA PHE A 68 -33.75 -10.52 33.22
C PHE A 68 -32.98 -9.46 34.01
N THR A 69 -33.69 -8.65 34.78
CA THR A 69 -33.08 -7.74 35.76
C THR A 69 -33.51 -8.14 37.13
N LEU A 70 -32.56 -8.62 37.94
CA LEU A 70 -32.77 -8.85 39.37
C LEU A 70 -32.38 -7.57 40.11
N SER A 71 -33.32 -6.96 40.85
CA SER A 71 -33.09 -5.78 41.68
C SER A 71 -33.43 -6.09 43.13
N ALA A 72 -32.57 -5.60 44.01
CA ALA A 72 -32.80 -5.66 45.45
C ALA A 72 -32.80 -4.22 45.98
N PHE A 73 -33.89 -3.86 46.64
CA PHE A 73 -34.01 -2.55 47.25
C PHE A 73 -34.18 -2.73 48.77
N TYR A 74 -33.46 -1.95 49.53
CA TYR A 74 -33.63 -1.88 50.98
C TYR A 74 -34.24 -0.53 51.32
N SER A 75 -35.46 -0.52 51.92
CA SER A 75 -36.15 0.70 52.39
C SER A 75 -36.17 0.71 53.90
N PRO A 76 -35.39 1.57 54.56
CA PRO A 76 -35.32 1.63 56.02
C PRO A 76 -36.44 2.46 56.67
N SER A 77 -37.42 2.99 55.94
CA SER A 77 -38.41 3.92 56.49
C SER A 77 -39.49 3.22 57.31
N THR A 78 -39.76 3.74 58.47
CA THR A 78 -40.65 3.21 59.52
C THR A 78 -42.00 3.94 59.63
N SER A 79 -42.44 4.75 58.69
CA SER A 79 -43.68 5.48 58.71
C SER A 79 -44.76 4.86 57.83
N VAL A 80 -45.74 4.20 58.45
CA VAL A 80 -46.94 3.71 57.78
C VAL A 80 -48.01 4.76 57.89
N THR A 81 -48.35 5.44 56.81
CA THR A 81 -49.49 6.32 56.68
C THR A 81 -50.58 5.59 55.89
N LEU A 82 -51.83 5.72 56.26
CA LEU A 82 -53.01 5.05 55.69
C LEU A 82 -53.22 5.26 54.18
N THR A 83 -52.49 6.22 53.58
CA THR A 83 -52.55 6.56 52.15
C THR A 83 -51.40 6.02 51.31
N ASN A 84 -50.31 5.55 51.95
CA ASN A 84 -49.13 5.03 51.25
C ASN A 84 -48.60 3.80 52.00
N ALA A 85 -49.03 2.61 51.61
CA ALA A 85 -48.42 1.36 52.06
C ALA A 85 -47.02 1.18 51.38
N THR A 86 -45.99 1.75 51.99
CA THR A 86 -44.62 1.46 51.64
C THR A 86 -44.18 0.18 52.36
N LEU A 87 -43.85 -0.87 51.61
CA LEU A 87 -43.26 -2.07 52.16
C LEU A 87 -41.86 -1.75 52.70
N THR A 88 -41.74 -1.85 54.04
CA THR A 88 -40.44 -1.71 54.73
C THR A 88 -39.66 -3.01 54.70
N GLY A 89 -38.36 -2.91 54.49
CA GLY A 89 -37.45 -4.06 54.48
C GLY A 89 -36.74 -4.29 53.15
N VAL A 90 -36.28 -5.49 52.96
CA VAL A 90 -35.61 -5.93 51.72
C VAL A 90 -36.69 -6.34 50.71
N GLN A 91 -36.71 -5.64 49.58
CA GLN A 91 -37.56 -6.01 48.45
C GLN A 91 -36.71 -6.55 47.33
N VAL A 92 -37.03 -7.72 46.82
CA VAL A 92 -36.40 -8.36 45.67
C VAL A 92 -37.39 -8.34 44.51
N GLY A 93 -37.03 -7.69 43.42
CA GLY A 93 -37.83 -7.60 42.20
C GLY A 93 -37.18 -8.32 41.05
N LEU A 94 -37.94 -9.10 40.29
CA LEU A 94 -37.52 -9.66 39.00
C LEU A 94 -38.29 -8.89 37.90
N PHE A 95 -37.57 -8.18 37.04
CA PHE A 95 -38.15 -7.48 35.91
C PHE A 95 -37.82 -8.22 34.62
N ILE A 96 -38.83 -8.39 33.76
CA ILE A 96 -38.67 -9.02 32.44
C ILE A 96 -38.98 -7.98 31.38
N ASN A 97 -37.98 -7.70 30.50
CA ASN A 97 -38.16 -6.80 29.39
C ASN A 97 -38.55 -7.54 28.11
N PHE A 98 -39.84 -7.67 27.82
CA PHE A 98 -40.37 -8.35 26.65
C PHE A 98 -39.93 -7.72 25.30
N SER A 99 -39.77 -6.39 25.23
CA SER A 99 -39.33 -5.67 24.05
C SER A 99 -37.93 -6.15 23.62
N SER A 100 -37.05 -6.39 24.59
CA SER A 100 -35.71 -6.92 24.33
C SER A 100 -35.75 -8.30 23.68
N ILE A 101 -36.69 -9.17 24.08
CA ILE A 101 -36.80 -10.54 23.52
C ILE A 101 -37.16 -10.48 22.03
N ILE A 102 -38.09 -9.61 21.64
CA ILE A 102 -38.53 -9.49 20.24
C ILE A 102 -37.44 -8.87 19.35
N GLN A 103 -36.68 -7.91 19.87
CA GLN A 103 -35.64 -7.20 19.10
C GLN A 103 -34.34 -8.00 18.97
N LYS A 104 -33.98 -8.87 19.92
CA LYS A 104 -32.71 -9.59 19.97
C LYS A 104 -32.35 -10.35 18.70
N PRO A 105 -33.24 -11.11 18.03
CA PRO A 105 -32.89 -11.81 16.79
C PRO A 105 -32.40 -10.83 15.70
N THR A 106 -33.01 -9.64 15.62
CA THR A 106 -32.63 -8.61 14.66
C THR A 106 -31.28 -8.01 14.98
N VAL A 107 -31.02 -7.70 16.25
CA VAL A 107 -29.72 -7.16 16.70
C VAL A 107 -28.58 -8.18 16.48
N VAL A 108 -28.84 -9.47 16.71
CA VAL A 108 -27.85 -10.53 16.41
C VAL A 108 -27.59 -10.63 14.91
N LYS A 109 -28.61 -10.51 14.05
CA LYS A 109 -28.44 -10.48 12.60
C LYS A 109 -27.61 -9.26 12.18
N GLN A 110 -27.95 -8.08 12.72
CA GLN A 110 -27.20 -6.85 12.45
C GLN A 110 -25.71 -7.01 12.82
N SER A 111 -25.37 -7.51 14.01
CA SER A 111 -23.98 -7.74 14.40
C SER A 111 -23.28 -8.79 13.52
N ARG A 112 -24.02 -9.73 12.93
CA ARG A 112 -23.47 -10.67 11.95
C ARG A 112 -23.12 -9.99 10.64
N GLU A 113 -23.98 -9.10 10.15
CA GLU A 113 -23.71 -8.28 8.95
C GLU A 113 -22.54 -7.32 9.19
N GLU A 114 -22.44 -6.71 10.37
CA GLU A 114 -21.27 -5.88 10.75
C GLU A 114 -19.95 -6.68 10.66
N LEU A 115 -19.96 -7.95 11.12
CA LEU A 115 -18.80 -8.82 10.97
C LEU A 115 -18.50 -9.14 9.50
N ALA A 116 -19.51 -9.39 8.69
CA ALA A 116 -19.34 -9.63 7.25
C ALA A 116 -18.74 -8.40 6.55
N ILE A 117 -19.25 -7.20 6.86
CA ILE A 117 -18.72 -5.93 6.35
C ILE A 117 -17.25 -5.77 6.75
N ALA A 118 -16.89 -6.03 8.02
CA ALA A 118 -15.50 -5.92 8.47
C ALA A 118 -14.56 -6.86 7.70
N LYS A 119 -15.02 -8.09 7.36
CA LYS A 119 -14.25 -9.04 6.54
C LYS A 119 -14.06 -8.53 5.12
N TYR A 120 -15.13 -8.11 4.45
CA TYR A 120 -15.04 -7.58 3.09
C TYR A 120 -14.18 -6.32 3.01
N THR A 121 -14.25 -5.43 4.02
CA THR A 121 -13.38 -4.25 4.10
C THR A 121 -11.90 -4.64 4.25
N TYR A 122 -11.61 -5.72 4.97
CA TYR A 122 -10.24 -6.27 5.06
C TYR A 122 -9.76 -6.79 3.71
N ASP A 123 -10.60 -7.56 3.00
CA ASP A 123 -10.26 -8.12 1.69
C ASP A 123 -10.06 -7.02 0.64
N GLU A 124 -10.97 -6.04 0.58
CA GLU A 124 -10.85 -4.85 -0.27
C GLU A 124 -9.55 -4.09 0.00
N PHE A 125 -9.24 -3.87 1.27
CA PHE A 125 -8.00 -3.21 1.64
C PHE A 125 -6.77 -4.03 1.26
N GLY A 126 -6.84 -5.37 1.33
CA GLY A 126 -5.79 -6.27 0.85
C GLY A 126 -5.50 -6.10 -0.65
N LEU A 127 -6.53 -5.97 -1.48
CA LEU A 127 -6.38 -5.68 -2.91
C LEU A 127 -5.78 -4.29 -3.15
N SER A 128 -6.19 -3.30 -2.36
CA SER A 128 -5.61 -1.94 -2.41
C SER A 128 -4.12 -1.93 -2.07
N VAL A 129 -3.70 -2.66 -1.03
CA VAL A 129 -2.29 -2.81 -0.65
C VAL A 129 -1.50 -3.48 -1.77
N GLU A 130 -2.03 -4.53 -2.38
CA GLU A 130 -1.39 -5.20 -3.52
C GLU A 130 -1.15 -4.24 -4.68
N ASN A 131 -2.17 -3.44 -5.04
CA ASN A 131 -2.04 -2.45 -6.10
C ASN A 131 -1.00 -1.36 -5.77
N MET A 132 -1.01 -0.85 -4.54
CA MET A 132 -0.01 0.14 -4.08
C MET A 132 1.42 -0.41 -4.12
N VAL A 133 1.64 -1.67 -3.75
CA VAL A 133 2.96 -2.31 -3.85
C VAL A 133 3.40 -2.44 -5.29
N LYS A 134 2.51 -2.90 -6.20
CA LYS A 134 2.79 -3.00 -7.64
C LYS A 134 3.19 -1.65 -8.23
N GLU A 135 2.42 -0.59 -7.95
CA GLU A 135 2.70 0.75 -8.43
C GLU A 135 4.07 1.25 -7.96
N ARG A 136 4.38 1.12 -6.66
CA ARG A 136 5.65 1.56 -6.08
C ARG A 136 6.83 0.73 -6.61
N TYR A 137 6.65 -0.58 -6.79
CA TYR A 137 7.68 -1.46 -7.37
C TYR A 137 7.97 -1.10 -8.83
N PHE A 138 6.95 -0.91 -9.65
CA PHE A 138 7.15 -0.52 -11.05
C PHE A 138 7.83 0.85 -11.17
N LYS A 139 7.50 1.79 -10.29
CA LYS A 139 8.15 3.10 -10.24
C LYS A 139 9.62 2.99 -9.83
N TYR A 140 9.96 2.11 -8.89
CA TYR A 140 11.34 1.82 -8.51
C TYR A 140 12.14 1.24 -9.67
N ILE A 141 11.62 0.24 -10.37
CA ILE A 141 12.24 -0.35 -11.56
C ILE A 141 12.37 0.68 -12.69
N GLN A 142 11.36 1.52 -12.90
CA GLN A 142 11.42 2.61 -13.88
C GLN A 142 12.61 3.54 -13.62
N TYR A 143 12.78 4.04 -12.40
CA TYR A 143 13.90 4.92 -12.09
C TYR A 143 15.24 4.22 -12.15
N MET A 144 15.32 2.95 -11.83
CA MET A 144 16.53 2.15 -11.99
C MET A 144 16.94 2.03 -13.45
N THR A 145 15.99 1.80 -14.35
CA THR A 145 16.23 1.77 -15.80
C THR A 145 16.61 3.14 -16.34
N VAL A 146 15.90 4.21 -15.93
CA VAL A 146 16.23 5.58 -16.34
C VAL A 146 17.63 5.98 -15.86
N LEU A 147 18.05 5.55 -14.67
CA LEU A 147 19.40 5.80 -14.17
C LEU A 147 20.48 5.18 -15.06
N LYS A 148 20.29 3.93 -15.52
CA LYS A 148 21.20 3.26 -16.47
C LYS A 148 21.30 4.06 -17.77
N LEU A 149 20.15 4.49 -18.34
CA LEU A 149 20.11 5.32 -19.55
C LEU A 149 20.84 6.67 -19.39
N ARG A 150 20.62 7.35 -18.23
CA ARG A 150 21.30 8.62 -17.92
C ARG A 150 22.80 8.44 -17.76
N SER A 151 23.24 7.33 -17.14
CA SER A 151 24.67 7.04 -17.00
C SER A 151 25.34 6.85 -18.36
N GLN A 152 24.69 6.17 -19.31
CA GLN A 152 25.20 6.04 -20.67
C GLN A 152 25.23 7.39 -21.39
N ALA A 153 24.16 8.18 -21.31
CA ALA A 153 24.10 9.51 -21.93
C ALA A 153 25.20 10.47 -21.46
N ILE A 154 25.65 10.34 -20.21
CA ILE A 154 26.78 11.14 -19.71
C ILE A 154 28.09 10.70 -20.37
N ILE A 155 28.34 9.41 -20.54
CA ILE A 155 29.55 8.89 -21.20
C ILE A 155 29.63 9.46 -22.62
N ASP A 156 28.50 9.43 -23.35
CA ASP A 156 28.44 9.94 -24.72
C ASP A 156 28.61 11.48 -24.77
N ALA A 157 27.99 12.21 -23.84
CA ALA A 157 28.14 13.66 -23.73
C ALA A 157 29.57 14.09 -23.33
N GLU A 158 30.24 13.33 -22.45
CA GLU A 158 31.67 13.57 -22.13
C GLU A 158 32.59 13.32 -23.31
N ALA A 159 32.34 12.29 -24.10
CA ALA A 159 33.11 12.02 -25.32
C ALA A 159 32.94 13.17 -26.33
N LEU A 160 31.69 13.60 -26.58
CA LEU A 160 31.40 14.72 -27.45
C LEU A 160 32.07 16.03 -26.97
N TYR A 161 31.93 16.36 -25.69
CA TYR A 161 32.56 17.52 -25.09
C TYR A 161 34.09 17.51 -25.26
N LYS A 162 34.76 16.38 -24.98
CA LYS A 162 36.21 16.23 -25.16
C LYS A 162 36.62 16.44 -26.63
N GLN A 163 35.84 15.89 -27.56
CA GLN A 163 36.09 16.10 -29.01
C GLN A 163 35.92 17.56 -29.43
N MET A 164 34.84 18.21 -29.01
CA MET A 164 34.59 19.61 -29.32
C MET A 164 35.64 20.56 -28.72
N LYS A 165 36.03 20.29 -27.46
CA LYS A 165 37.13 21.02 -26.82
C LYS A 165 38.44 20.92 -27.60
N PHE A 166 38.83 19.73 -28.01
CA PHE A 166 40.07 19.49 -28.78
C PHE A 166 40.07 20.20 -30.14
N LYS A 167 38.93 20.16 -30.87
CA LYS A 167 38.78 20.87 -32.13
C LYS A 167 38.81 22.39 -31.93
N PHE A 168 38.17 22.91 -30.90
CA PHE A 168 38.19 24.33 -30.57
C PHE A 168 39.61 24.82 -30.23
N GLU A 169 40.37 24.06 -29.44
CA GLU A 169 41.76 24.39 -29.12
C GLU A 169 42.68 24.41 -30.34
N LYS A 170 42.32 23.65 -31.40
CA LYS A 170 43.01 23.69 -32.71
C LYS A 170 42.52 24.77 -33.68
N GLY A 171 41.48 25.52 -33.34
CA GLY A 171 40.83 26.46 -34.20
C GLY A 171 39.97 25.84 -35.33
N GLU A 172 39.63 24.57 -35.20
CA GLU A 172 38.84 23.77 -36.18
C GLU A 172 37.33 23.85 -35.86
N GLU A 173 36.97 24.42 -34.71
CA GLU A 173 35.57 24.48 -34.25
C GLU A 173 35.24 25.84 -33.64
N THR A 174 33.94 26.21 -33.64
CA THR A 174 33.47 27.50 -33.11
C THR A 174 33.31 27.46 -31.61
N PHE A 175 33.45 28.60 -30.93
CA PHE A 175 33.14 28.75 -29.52
C PHE A 175 31.69 28.38 -29.21
N GLU A 176 30.77 28.63 -30.11
CA GLU A 176 29.36 28.32 -29.97
C GLU A 176 29.14 26.80 -29.83
N ASN A 177 29.72 25.97 -30.72
CA ASN A 177 29.57 24.52 -30.68
C ASN A 177 30.29 23.91 -29.48
N TYR A 178 31.48 24.42 -29.12
CA TYR A 178 32.13 24.02 -27.86
C TYR A 178 31.26 24.33 -26.65
N SER A 179 30.70 25.54 -26.53
CA SER A 179 29.82 25.97 -25.44
C SER A 179 28.55 25.11 -25.38
N LYS A 180 27.91 24.79 -26.51
CA LYS A 180 26.75 23.92 -26.58
C LYS A 180 27.07 22.52 -26.03
N SER A 181 28.22 21.94 -26.39
CA SER A 181 28.63 20.63 -25.88
C SER A 181 28.88 20.61 -24.38
N LEU A 182 29.44 21.71 -23.84
CA LEU A 182 29.61 21.87 -22.38
C LEU A 182 28.27 21.97 -21.63
N ILE A 183 27.36 22.79 -22.14
CA ILE A 183 26.02 22.95 -21.57
C ILE A 183 25.30 21.61 -21.58
N GLN A 184 25.33 20.88 -22.69
CA GLN A 184 24.72 19.55 -22.79
C GLN A 184 25.29 18.53 -21.77
N LEU A 185 26.60 18.54 -21.53
CA LEU A 185 27.24 17.73 -20.53
C LEU A 185 26.75 18.08 -19.11
N VAL A 186 26.69 19.38 -18.80
CA VAL A 186 26.21 19.86 -17.48
C VAL A 186 24.76 19.46 -17.26
N ASP A 187 23.90 19.66 -18.27
CA ASP A 187 22.48 19.28 -18.21
C ASP A 187 22.30 17.77 -17.98
N ASN A 188 23.08 16.94 -18.67
CA ASN A 188 23.03 15.49 -18.48
C ASN A 188 23.49 15.08 -17.06
N LYS A 189 24.52 15.74 -16.51
CA LYS A 189 24.96 15.52 -15.12
C LYS A 189 23.90 15.92 -14.12
N GLN A 190 23.25 17.07 -14.30
CA GLN A 190 22.15 17.50 -13.45
C GLN A 190 20.99 16.47 -13.47
N ARG A 191 20.57 16.03 -14.65
CA ARG A 191 19.50 15.04 -14.82
C ARG A 191 19.84 13.67 -14.20
N LEU A 192 21.13 13.29 -14.17
CA LEU A 192 21.57 12.08 -13.46
C LEU A 192 21.31 12.21 -11.97
N VAL A 193 21.78 13.29 -11.35
CA VAL A 193 21.61 13.54 -9.91
C VAL A 193 20.13 13.60 -9.52
N GLU A 194 19.28 14.24 -10.33
CA GLU A 194 17.83 14.24 -10.15
C GLU A 194 17.25 12.81 -10.19
N THR A 195 17.70 11.99 -11.14
CA THR A 195 17.25 10.61 -11.29
C THR A 195 17.68 9.74 -10.11
N GLU A 196 18.91 9.91 -9.61
CA GLU A 196 19.41 9.25 -8.39
C GLU A 196 18.53 9.59 -7.18
N GLY A 197 18.19 10.87 -7.02
CA GLY A 197 17.27 11.30 -5.96
C GLY A 197 15.89 10.66 -6.06
N MET A 198 15.33 10.60 -7.28
CA MET A 198 14.03 9.95 -7.52
C MET A 198 14.08 8.43 -7.28
N LEU A 199 15.18 7.77 -7.62
CA LEU A 199 15.38 6.35 -7.33
C LEU A 199 15.38 6.09 -5.82
N LEU A 200 16.12 6.88 -5.05
CA LEU A 200 16.16 6.75 -3.58
C LEU A 200 14.79 6.99 -2.94
N ILE A 201 14.05 8.00 -3.41
CA ILE A 201 12.69 8.29 -2.96
C ILE A 201 11.75 7.11 -3.29
N SER A 202 11.82 6.58 -4.52
CA SER A 202 10.96 5.44 -4.91
C SER A 202 11.28 4.18 -4.13
N LYS A 203 12.56 3.93 -3.83
CA LYS A 203 13.00 2.84 -2.93
C LYS A 203 12.41 3.02 -1.54
N SER A 204 12.58 4.20 -0.94
CA SER A 204 12.04 4.50 0.40
C SER A 204 10.51 4.34 0.48
N ASN A 205 9.79 4.79 -0.54
CA ASN A 205 8.34 4.63 -0.62
C ASN A 205 7.92 3.16 -0.69
N LEU A 206 8.69 2.31 -1.36
CA LEU A 206 8.43 0.88 -1.41
C LEU A 206 8.72 0.21 -0.05
N GLU A 207 9.85 0.56 0.58
CA GLU A 207 10.24 0.07 1.91
C GLU A 207 9.23 0.46 3.00
N GLU A 208 8.64 1.67 2.92
CA GLU A 208 7.54 2.08 3.80
C GLU A 208 6.35 1.12 3.74
N MET A 209 5.97 0.67 2.53
CA MET A 209 4.84 -0.24 2.36
C MET A 209 5.11 -1.65 2.89
N ILE A 210 6.33 -2.15 2.68
CA ILE A 210 6.71 -3.50 3.13
C ILE A 210 7.12 -3.53 4.62
N GLY A 211 7.41 -2.37 5.20
CA GLY A 211 7.84 -2.24 6.61
C GLY A 211 9.21 -2.85 6.90
N LYS A 212 10.03 -3.08 5.86
CA LYS A 212 11.40 -3.61 5.92
C LYS A 212 12.24 -3.00 4.81
N LYS A 213 13.56 -3.15 4.89
CA LYS A 213 14.46 -2.80 3.79
C LYS A 213 14.31 -3.81 2.64
N LEU A 214 14.48 -3.33 1.40
CA LEU A 214 14.38 -4.18 0.21
C LEU A 214 15.38 -5.35 0.22
N GLU A 215 16.55 -5.14 0.78
CA GLU A 215 17.62 -6.13 0.90
C GLU A 215 17.27 -7.27 1.87
N GLU A 216 16.29 -7.07 2.75
CA GLU A 216 15.83 -8.06 3.74
C GLU A 216 14.69 -8.94 3.19
N VAL A 217 14.18 -8.64 2.00
CA VAL A 217 13.12 -9.43 1.35
C VAL A 217 13.78 -10.44 0.41
N ASN A 218 14.06 -11.63 0.92
CA ASN A 218 14.69 -12.75 0.18
C ASN A 218 13.64 -13.74 -0.33
#